data_984f6b8a2ba0e1f2cfabdf1292859c22
#
_entry.id   984f6b8a2ba0e1f2cfabdf1292859c22
#
_cell.length_a   1.000
_cell.length_b   1.000
_cell.length_c   1.000
_cell.angle_alpha   90.00
_cell.angle_beta   90.00
_cell.angle_gamma   90.00
#
_symmetry.space_group_name_H-M   'P 1'
#
loop_
_entity.id
_entity.type
_entity.pdbx_description
1 polymer ?
#
loop_
_entity_poly.entity_id
_entity_poly.type
_entity_poly.pdbx_seq_one_letter_code
_entity_poly.pdbx_strand_id
1 'polypeptide(L)'
;MRYNAKTGAWQFSATSNLLPGKHVFDHSVDYTGRFTANASAEVDVTQGNLSGTISIVNNNPTVGSFDVVISNVKAPNGVETVSVPIWSEINGQDDIIWYTANRQNNGTYTVNVKASAHKNSTGLYNIHLYYVQKDGQLTGVVEQLRKSSLVRHLSS
;
A
#
# COMPACT_ATOMS: atom_id res chain seq x y z
N MET A 1 9.86 15.05 26.67
CA MET A 1 11.00 15.94 26.39
C MET A 1 12.10 15.66 27.38
N ARG A 2 13.33 15.52 26.91
CA ARG A 2 14.49 15.19 27.74
C ARG A 2 15.61 16.18 27.46
N TYR A 3 16.23 16.70 28.54
CA TYR A 3 17.42 17.56 28.42
C TYR A 3 18.68 16.73 28.18
N ASN A 4 19.42 17.09 27.15
CA ASN A 4 20.70 16.47 26.83
C ASN A 4 21.84 17.38 27.33
N ALA A 5 22.45 17.02 28.45
CA ALA A 5 23.48 17.82 29.09
C ALA A 5 24.78 17.91 28.24
N LYS A 6 25.02 16.98 27.33
CA LYS A 6 26.19 16.99 26.45
C LYS A 6 26.08 18.01 25.34
N THR A 7 24.88 18.27 24.85
CA THR A 7 24.61 19.20 23.75
C THR A 7 24.00 20.51 24.23
N GLY A 8 23.56 20.59 25.49
CA GLY A 8 22.84 21.73 26.02
C GLY A 8 21.43 21.90 25.42
N ALA A 9 20.89 20.87 24.79
CA ALA A 9 19.63 20.94 24.07
C ALA A 9 18.55 20.10 24.73
N TRP A 10 17.30 20.55 24.62
CA TRP A 10 16.13 19.77 24.93
C TRP A 10 15.78 18.90 23.72
N GLN A 11 15.52 17.64 23.96
CA GLN A 11 15.17 16.67 22.93
C GLN A 11 13.85 16.01 23.24
N PHE A 12 13.08 15.75 22.21
CA PHE A 12 11.94 14.85 22.29
C PHE A 12 11.94 13.89 21.09
N SER A 13 11.40 12.72 21.29
CA SER A 13 11.21 11.76 20.21
C SER A 13 9.73 11.61 19.94
N ALA A 14 9.35 11.86 18.72
CA ALA A 14 8.02 11.51 18.24
C ALA A 14 8.07 10.08 17.67
N THR A 15 7.09 9.28 18.03
CA THR A 15 6.99 7.92 17.51
C THR A 15 6.37 7.90 16.11
N SER A 16 6.58 6.82 15.41
CA SER A 16 6.38 6.62 13.98
C SER A 16 4.94 6.69 13.44
N ASN A 17 4.00 7.24 14.18
CA ASN A 17 2.60 7.34 13.75
C ASN A 17 2.26 8.66 13.05
N LEU A 18 3.26 9.44 12.69
CA LEU A 18 3.04 10.66 11.94
C LEU A 18 2.73 10.33 10.49
N LEU A 19 1.63 10.87 10.00
CA LEU A 19 1.27 10.79 8.59
C LEU A 19 2.31 11.53 7.73
N PRO A 20 2.50 11.14 6.46
CA PRO A 20 3.35 11.90 5.55
C PRO A 20 2.88 13.35 5.45
N GLY A 21 3.83 14.25 5.34
CA GLY A 21 3.58 15.67 5.24
C GLY A 21 4.40 16.49 6.22
N LYS A 22 4.15 17.79 6.24
CA LYS A 22 4.82 18.73 7.13
C LYS A 22 4.18 18.70 8.49
N HIS A 23 5.00 18.53 9.51
CA HIS A 23 4.58 18.59 10.90
C HIS A 23 5.37 19.69 11.60
N VAL A 24 4.66 20.55 12.31
CA VAL A 24 5.25 21.62 13.09
C VAL A 24 5.13 21.27 14.58
N PHE A 25 6.25 21.27 15.27
CA PHE A 25 6.32 21.04 16.69
C PHE A 25 6.64 22.35 17.40
N ASP A 26 5.66 22.88 18.09
CA ASP A 26 5.82 24.10 18.87
C ASP A 26 6.22 23.75 20.29
N HIS A 27 7.17 24.51 20.80
CA HIS A 27 7.68 24.37 22.15
C HIS A 27 7.75 25.72 22.83
N SER A 28 7.24 25.79 24.02
CA SER A 28 7.33 26.99 24.88
C SER A 28 7.99 26.65 26.20
N VAL A 29 8.87 27.53 26.66
CA VAL A 29 9.48 27.47 27.97
C VAL A 29 9.12 28.72 28.72
N ASP A 30 8.51 28.58 29.90
CA ASP A 30 8.19 29.65 30.77
C ASP A 30 9.32 29.84 31.80
N TYR A 31 9.91 31.02 31.78
CA TYR A 31 10.99 31.39 32.69
C TYR A 31 10.42 32.16 33.88
N THR A 32 10.08 31.46 34.92
CA THR A 32 9.71 32.04 36.23
C THR A 32 8.63 33.13 36.17
N GLY A 33 7.67 33.00 35.25
CA GLY A 33 6.54 33.92 35.10
C GLY A 33 6.90 35.29 34.53
N ARG A 34 8.14 35.49 34.05
CA ARG A 34 8.55 36.79 33.50
C ARG A 34 8.50 36.85 31.98
N PHE A 35 8.85 35.78 31.31
CA PHE A 35 8.77 35.70 29.86
C PHE A 35 8.69 34.24 29.41
N THR A 36 8.13 34.03 28.23
CA THR A 36 8.03 32.74 27.58
C THR A 36 8.92 32.77 26.36
N ALA A 37 9.79 31.77 26.22
CA ALA A 37 10.55 31.54 25.00
C ALA A 37 9.85 30.44 24.21
N ASN A 38 9.60 30.70 22.94
CA ASN A 38 8.97 29.76 22.02
C ASN A 38 9.96 29.34 20.95
N ALA A 39 9.94 28.07 20.61
CA ALA A 39 10.66 27.53 19.48
C ALA A 39 9.76 26.58 18.71
N SER A 40 9.87 26.59 17.42
CA SER A 40 9.19 25.63 16.56
C SER A 40 10.20 24.89 15.70
N ALA A 41 9.91 23.64 15.46
CA ALA A 41 10.68 22.81 14.52
C ALA A 41 9.72 22.24 13.48
N GLU A 42 10.09 22.37 12.23
CA GLU A 42 9.35 21.79 11.11
C GLU A 42 10.04 20.49 10.71
N VAL A 43 9.28 19.43 10.67
CA VAL A 43 9.75 18.11 10.23
C VAL A 43 8.89 17.65 9.05
N ASP A 44 9.54 17.35 7.96
CA ASP A 44 8.87 16.79 6.80
C ASP A 44 8.95 15.25 6.88
N VAL A 45 7.81 14.63 7.13
CA VAL A 45 7.71 13.18 7.16
C VAL A 45 7.45 12.70 5.73
N THR A 46 8.47 12.13 5.13
CA THR A 46 8.32 11.52 3.82
C THR A 46 7.72 10.13 3.95
N GLN A 47 6.73 9.86 3.13
CA GLN A 47 6.26 8.49 2.95
C GLN A 47 7.37 7.72 2.26
N GLY A 48 7.91 6.70 2.92
CA GLY A 48 8.83 5.77 2.27
C GLY A 48 8.16 5.08 1.09
N ASN A 49 8.94 4.68 0.11
CA ASN A 49 8.42 4.08 -1.11
C ASN A 49 7.71 2.75 -0.81
N LEU A 50 6.44 2.71 -1.18
CA LEU A 50 5.72 1.45 -1.26
C LEU A 50 6.18 0.69 -2.50
N SER A 51 6.45 -0.59 -2.36
CA SER A 51 6.81 -1.43 -3.50
C SER A 51 6.24 -2.83 -3.39
N GLY A 52 6.13 -3.47 -4.52
CA GLY A 52 5.69 -4.84 -4.66
C GLY A 52 5.80 -5.27 -6.11
N THR A 53 5.76 -6.56 -6.35
CA THR A 53 5.82 -7.13 -7.69
C THR A 53 4.57 -7.97 -7.92
N ILE A 54 3.85 -7.70 -9.00
CA ILE A 54 2.70 -8.49 -9.43
C ILE A 54 3.18 -9.52 -10.46
N SER A 55 2.85 -10.79 -10.22
CA SER A 55 3.08 -11.88 -11.16
C SER A 55 1.79 -12.62 -11.40
N ILE A 56 1.57 -13.04 -12.63
CA ILE A 56 0.43 -13.86 -13.02
C ILE A 56 0.91 -15.28 -13.26
N VAL A 57 0.29 -16.21 -12.56
CA VAL A 57 0.63 -17.63 -12.67
C VAL A 57 -0.65 -18.45 -12.84
N ASN A 58 -0.50 -19.71 -13.23
CA ASN A 58 -1.60 -20.65 -13.37
C ASN A 58 -2.74 -20.12 -14.27
N ASN A 59 -2.38 -19.37 -15.32
CA ASN A 59 -3.35 -18.90 -16.28
C ASN A 59 -3.94 -20.10 -17.04
N ASN A 60 -5.20 -20.38 -16.76
CA ASN A 60 -5.91 -21.52 -17.33
C ASN A 60 -7.15 -21.05 -18.11
N PRO A 61 -7.02 -20.83 -19.42
CA PRO A 61 -8.15 -20.37 -20.23
C PRO A 61 -9.31 -21.35 -20.31
N THR A 62 -9.03 -22.64 -20.18
CA THR A 62 -10.06 -23.70 -20.24
C THR A 62 -11.02 -23.61 -19.06
N VAL A 63 -10.47 -23.41 -17.87
CA VAL A 63 -11.26 -23.23 -16.63
C VAL A 63 -11.71 -21.79 -16.46
N GLY A 64 -11.01 -20.84 -17.08
CA GLY A 64 -11.26 -19.41 -16.92
C GLY A 64 -10.77 -18.89 -15.58
N SER A 65 -9.52 -19.19 -15.24
CA SER A 65 -8.94 -18.73 -13.97
C SER A 65 -7.45 -18.41 -14.11
N PHE A 66 -6.97 -17.55 -13.24
CA PHE A 66 -5.55 -17.28 -13.05
C PHE A 66 -5.28 -16.88 -11.61
N ASP A 67 -4.03 -16.97 -11.20
CA ASP A 67 -3.59 -16.53 -9.89
C ASP A 67 -2.73 -15.27 -10.00
N VAL A 68 -2.98 -14.33 -9.12
CA VAL A 68 -2.15 -13.15 -8.94
C VAL A 68 -1.27 -13.38 -7.72
N VAL A 69 0.04 -13.26 -7.91
CA VAL A 69 1.01 -13.39 -6.82
C VAL A 69 1.69 -12.05 -6.62
N ILE A 70 1.63 -11.55 -5.40
CA ILE A 70 2.28 -10.32 -4.98
C ILE A 70 3.52 -10.71 -4.16
N SER A 71 4.68 -10.31 -4.63
CA SER A 71 5.97 -10.56 -3.97
C SER A 71 6.72 -9.26 -3.71
N ASN A 72 7.82 -9.34 -2.97
CA ASN A 72 8.66 -8.18 -2.64
C ASN A 72 7.86 -7.03 -2.01
N VAL A 73 6.91 -7.35 -1.16
CA VAL A 73 6.05 -6.38 -0.51
C VAL A 73 6.86 -5.56 0.48
N LYS A 74 6.92 -4.26 0.26
CA LYS A 74 7.60 -3.31 1.15
C LYS A 74 6.69 -2.12 1.42
N ALA A 75 6.53 -1.82 2.70
CA ALA A 75 5.85 -0.62 3.16
C ALA A 75 6.51 -0.15 4.45
N PRO A 76 6.83 1.16 4.58
CA PRO A 76 7.56 1.69 5.74
C PRO A 76 6.84 1.46 7.07
N ASN A 77 5.52 1.56 7.06
CA ASN A 77 4.68 1.41 8.25
C ASN A 77 4.10 -0.01 8.41
N GLY A 78 4.66 -0.98 7.66
CA GLY A 78 4.14 -2.34 7.62
C GLY A 78 2.81 -2.46 6.87
N VAL A 79 2.48 -3.68 6.48
CA VAL A 79 1.26 -3.98 5.72
C VAL A 79 0.28 -4.71 6.62
N GLU A 80 -0.91 -4.15 6.79
CA GLU A 80 -2.04 -4.80 7.43
C GLU A 80 -2.77 -5.70 6.45
N THR A 81 -3.08 -5.15 5.26
CA THR A 81 -3.84 -5.83 4.22
C THR A 81 -3.28 -5.49 2.85
N VAL A 82 -3.18 -6.48 1.99
CA VAL A 82 -2.89 -6.31 0.57
C VAL A 82 -4.21 -6.39 -0.19
N SER A 83 -4.61 -5.29 -0.81
CA SER A 83 -5.84 -5.18 -1.58
C SER A 83 -5.53 -5.11 -3.06
N VAL A 84 -6.23 -5.92 -3.84
CA VAL A 84 -5.97 -6.06 -5.27
C VAL A 84 -7.29 -5.86 -6.02
N PRO A 85 -7.60 -4.64 -6.46
CA PRO A 85 -8.74 -4.42 -7.34
C PRO A 85 -8.42 -4.96 -8.73
N ILE A 86 -9.34 -5.76 -9.25
CA ILE A 86 -9.22 -6.43 -10.54
C ILE A 86 -10.51 -6.26 -11.33
N TRP A 87 -10.39 -5.94 -12.60
CA TRP A 87 -11.53 -5.85 -13.52
C TRP A 87 -11.11 -6.21 -14.93
N SER A 88 -12.07 -6.68 -15.73
CA SER A 88 -11.84 -6.89 -17.16
C SER A 88 -11.86 -5.55 -17.91
N GLU A 89 -11.21 -5.48 -19.06
CA GLU A 89 -11.28 -4.28 -19.92
C GLU A 89 -12.64 -4.11 -20.61
N ILE A 90 -13.48 -5.11 -20.55
CA ILE A 90 -14.79 -5.07 -21.17
C ILE A 90 -15.72 -4.17 -20.36
N ASN A 91 -16.26 -3.13 -21.00
CA ASN A 91 -17.17 -2.16 -20.38
C ASN A 91 -16.59 -1.40 -19.17
N GLY A 92 -15.29 -1.17 -19.15
CA GLY A 92 -14.64 -0.41 -18.08
C GLY A 92 -14.59 -1.17 -16.75
N GLN A 93 -14.89 -0.48 -15.67
CA GLN A 93 -14.81 -1.05 -14.32
C GLN A 93 -16.14 -1.61 -13.81
N ASP A 94 -17.03 -2.02 -14.69
CA ASP A 94 -18.37 -2.50 -14.31
C ASP A 94 -18.35 -3.85 -13.58
N ASP A 95 -17.25 -4.56 -13.64
CA ASP A 95 -17.02 -5.85 -12.97
C ASP A 95 -15.89 -5.81 -11.95
N ILE A 96 -15.52 -4.62 -11.47
CA ILE A 96 -14.43 -4.47 -10.52
C ILE A 96 -14.71 -5.19 -9.20
N ILE A 97 -13.73 -5.97 -8.75
CA ILE A 97 -13.74 -6.61 -7.44
C ILE A 97 -12.45 -6.25 -6.71
N TRP A 98 -12.60 -5.80 -5.47
CA TRP A 98 -11.50 -5.54 -4.57
C TRP A 98 -11.17 -6.80 -3.77
N TYR A 99 -10.20 -7.55 -4.26
CA TYR A 99 -9.75 -8.76 -3.57
C TYR A 99 -8.84 -8.44 -2.41
N THR A 100 -9.01 -9.18 -1.31
CA THR A 100 -8.01 -9.23 -0.25
C THR A 100 -7.09 -10.40 -0.51
N ALA A 101 -5.81 -10.13 -0.71
CA ALA A 101 -4.84 -11.17 -1.00
C ALA A 101 -4.49 -11.97 0.26
N ASN A 102 -4.33 -13.27 0.09
CA ASN A 102 -4.01 -14.19 1.18
C ASN A 102 -2.50 -14.33 1.34
N ARG A 103 -2.00 -14.05 2.53
CA ARG A 103 -0.58 -14.19 2.84
C ARG A 103 -0.18 -15.65 2.86
N GLN A 104 0.92 -15.97 2.20
CA GLN A 104 1.51 -17.29 2.15
C GLN A 104 2.67 -17.42 3.15
N ASN A 105 3.06 -18.66 3.45
CA ASN A 105 4.15 -18.95 4.38
C ASN A 105 5.52 -18.39 3.92
N ASN A 106 5.71 -18.22 2.61
CA ASN A 106 6.93 -17.66 2.03
C ASN A 106 6.94 -16.12 1.99
N GLY A 107 5.93 -15.46 2.57
CA GLY A 107 5.83 -14.00 2.60
C GLY A 107 5.20 -13.36 1.36
N THR A 108 4.81 -14.14 0.37
CA THR A 108 4.02 -13.64 -0.77
C THR A 108 2.54 -13.58 -0.43
N TYR A 109 1.77 -12.90 -1.28
CA TYR A 109 0.32 -12.82 -1.17
C TYR A 109 -0.30 -13.30 -2.47
N THR A 110 -1.42 -14.00 -2.40
CA THR A 110 -2.06 -14.58 -3.57
C THR A 110 -3.54 -14.24 -3.63
N VAL A 111 -4.03 -14.10 -4.87
CA VAL A 111 -5.45 -13.96 -5.20
C VAL A 111 -5.77 -14.94 -6.32
N ASN A 112 -6.79 -15.77 -6.12
CA ASN A 112 -7.32 -16.60 -7.21
C ASN A 112 -8.46 -15.84 -7.90
N VAL A 113 -8.31 -15.62 -9.20
CA VAL A 113 -9.28 -14.88 -10.02
C VAL A 113 -10.00 -15.85 -10.95
N LYS A 114 -11.33 -15.79 -10.94
CA LYS A 114 -12.18 -16.59 -11.82
C LYS A 114 -12.98 -15.67 -12.73
N ALA A 115 -12.96 -15.97 -14.01
CA ALA A 115 -13.74 -15.23 -15.00
C ALA A 115 -15.24 -15.21 -14.66
N SER A 116 -15.75 -16.25 -14.01
CA SER A 116 -17.14 -16.32 -13.56
C SER A 116 -17.52 -15.21 -12.58
N ALA A 117 -16.56 -14.70 -11.81
CA ALA A 117 -16.77 -13.55 -10.94
C ALA A 117 -16.73 -12.22 -11.70
N HIS A 118 -16.22 -12.21 -12.92
CA HIS A 118 -16.07 -11.05 -13.80
C HIS A 118 -16.92 -11.21 -15.07
N LYS A 119 -18.19 -11.55 -14.90
CA LYS A 119 -19.16 -11.69 -15.99
C LYS A 119 -18.74 -12.64 -17.11
N ASN A 120 -17.93 -13.65 -16.78
CA ASN A 120 -17.29 -14.57 -17.72
C ASN A 120 -16.46 -13.88 -18.79
N SER A 121 -15.90 -12.72 -18.47
CA SER A 121 -15.07 -11.98 -19.41
C SER A 121 -13.81 -12.75 -19.75
N THR A 122 -13.44 -12.69 -21.02
CA THR A 122 -12.17 -13.21 -21.54
C THR A 122 -11.36 -12.05 -22.09
N GLY A 123 -10.05 -12.21 -22.19
CA GLY A 123 -9.20 -11.16 -22.69
C GLY A 123 -8.41 -10.47 -21.57
N LEU A 124 -8.28 -9.17 -21.66
CA LEU A 124 -7.40 -8.42 -20.76
C LEU A 124 -8.08 -8.09 -19.44
N TYR A 125 -7.34 -8.27 -18.37
CA TYR A 125 -7.70 -7.85 -17.01
C TYR A 125 -6.72 -6.81 -16.52
N ASN A 126 -7.23 -5.79 -15.88
CA ASN A 126 -6.45 -4.78 -15.19
C ASN A 126 -6.30 -5.18 -13.73
N ILE A 127 -5.10 -5.12 -13.22
CA ILE A 127 -4.75 -5.51 -11.87
C ILE A 127 -3.98 -4.36 -11.23
N HIS A 128 -4.53 -3.81 -10.17
CA HIS A 128 -3.86 -2.79 -9.38
C HIS A 128 -3.48 -3.35 -8.01
N LEU A 129 -2.54 -2.70 -7.36
CA LEU A 129 -2.04 -3.10 -6.05
C LEU A 129 -2.17 -1.93 -5.07
N TYR A 130 -2.78 -2.21 -3.93
CA TYR A 130 -2.93 -1.27 -2.83
C TYR A 130 -2.53 -1.95 -1.52
N TYR A 131 -1.92 -1.19 -0.64
CA TYR A 131 -1.67 -1.64 0.72
C TYR A 131 -2.49 -0.82 1.71
N VAL A 132 -3.13 -1.53 2.65
CA VAL A 132 -3.59 -0.91 3.89
C VAL A 132 -2.44 -1.04 4.86
N GLN A 133 -1.85 0.08 5.24
CA GLN A 133 -0.77 0.10 6.20
C GLN A 133 -1.30 -0.03 7.62
N LYS A 134 -0.44 -0.32 8.58
CA LYS A 134 -0.85 -0.52 9.98
C LYS A 134 -1.45 0.73 10.63
N ASP A 135 -1.25 1.90 10.02
CA ASP A 135 -1.90 3.14 10.41
C ASP A 135 -3.34 3.28 9.86
N GLY A 136 -3.81 2.29 9.09
CA GLY A 136 -5.13 2.26 8.47
C GLY A 136 -5.22 2.97 7.12
N GLN A 137 -4.14 3.53 6.61
CA GLN A 137 -4.15 4.26 5.34
C GLN A 137 -4.10 3.30 4.15
N LEU A 138 -5.06 3.44 3.23
CA LEU A 138 -5.06 2.75 1.95
C LEU A 138 -4.24 3.55 0.93
N THR A 139 -3.18 2.96 0.43
CA THR A 139 -2.28 3.64 -0.52
C THR A 139 -2.00 2.74 -1.73
N GLY A 140 -2.15 3.31 -2.93
CA GLY A 140 -1.83 2.63 -4.17
C GLY A 140 -0.33 2.50 -4.38
N VAL A 141 0.09 1.35 -4.89
CA VAL A 141 1.46 1.11 -5.34
C VAL A 141 1.52 1.50 -6.82
N VAL A 142 1.80 2.77 -7.08
CA VAL A 142 1.54 3.46 -8.36
C VAL A 142 2.31 2.85 -9.55
N GLU A 143 3.45 2.21 -9.30
CA GLU A 143 4.29 1.63 -10.35
C GLU A 143 3.85 0.22 -10.77
N GLN A 144 2.79 -0.32 -10.14
CA GLN A 144 2.35 -1.68 -10.37
C GLN A 144 0.96 -1.71 -11.00
N LEU A 145 0.93 -1.32 -12.27
CA LEU A 145 -0.20 -1.57 -13.15
C LEU A 145 0.13 -2.78 -13.99
N ARG A 146 -0.62 -3.86 -13.83
CA ARG A 146 -0.43 -5.07 -14.63
C ARG A 146 -1.69 -5.40 -15.41
N LYS A 147 -1.47 -5.92 -16.60
CA LYS A 147 -2.53 -6.49 -17.43
C LYS A 147 -2.26 -7.97 -17.62
N SER A 148 -3.27 -8.78 -17.39
CA SER A 148 -3.23 -10.19 -17.67
C SER A 148 -4.23 -10.52 -18.76
N SER A 149 -3.83 -11.35 -19.70
CA SER A 149 -4.71 -11.82 -20.75
C SER A 149 -5.22 -13.21 -20.40
N LEU A 150 -6.52 -13.31 -20.16
CA LEU A 150 -7.22 -14.60 -20.06
C LEU A 150 -7.79 -14.94 -21.44
N VAL A 151 -6.93 -15.36 -22.34
CA VAL A 151 -7.34 -15.72 -23.70
C VAL A 151 -7.87 -17.15 -23.69
N ARG A 152 -9.15 -17.30 -24.02
CA ARG A 152 -9.67 -18.62 -24.40
C ARG A 152 -8.96 -19.05 -25.66
N HIS A 153 -8.27 -20.20 -25.62
CA HIS A 153 -7.94 -20.91 -26.82
C HIS A 153 -9.26 -21.33 -27.46
N LEU A 154 -9.61 -20.64 -28.54
CA LEU A 154 -10.55 -21.21 -29.46
C LEU A 154 -9.81 -22.38 -30.15
N SER A 155 -10.02 -23.60 -29.64
CA SER A 155 -9.69 -24.76 -30.40
C SER A 155 -10.58 -24.77 -31.64
N SER A 156 -9.99 -24.48 -32.74
CA SER A 156 -10.60 -24.76 -34.03
C SER A 156 -10.72 -26.26 -34.23
#